data_b616c233705fc7436fc962007d474d34
#
_entry.id   b616c233705fc7436fc962007d474d34
#
_cell.length_a   1.000
_cell.length_b   1.000
_cell.length_c   1.000
_cell.angle_alpha   90.00
_cell.angle_beta   90.00
_cell.angle_gamma   90.00
#
_symmetry.space_group_name_H-M   'P 1'
#
loop_
_entity.id
_entity.type
_entity.pdbx_description
1 polymer ?
#
loop_
_entity_poly.entity_id
_entity_poly.type
_entity_poly.pdbx_seq_one_letter_code
_entity_poly.pdbx_strand_id
1 'polypeptide(L)'
;MVLSLLYEKICSTKDNRLIFWFTSTLPWCSRENRLHLGNYFEKKGGVITSLRGTWYIASLSVETNVLERFRLRLTSSSYSEPIKLGKSILSIQSATQLNLIPDSIFDYIFIDPPFGSNLMYSELNVVWESWLSILTNNKPEAIINKSQPKKLSDYLE
;
A
#
# COMPACT_ATOMS: atom_id res chain seq x y z
N MET A 1 16.21 -5.27 -12.56
CA MET A 1 17.60 -4.82 -12.40
C MET A 1 17.71 -3.44 -11.72
N VAL A 2 17.18 -2.34 -12.26
CA VAL A 2 17.33 -1.00 -11.64
C VAL A 2 16.73 -0.93 -10.24
N LEU A 3 15.48 -1.39 -10.06
CA LEU A 3 14.81 -1.41 -8.75
C LEU A 3 15.56 -2.25 -7.71
N SER A 4 16.09 -3.41 -8.11
CA SER A 4 16.82 -4.30 -7.18
C SER A 4 18.11 -3.64 -6.67
N LEU A 5 18.87 -3.01 -7.57
CA LEU A 5 20.09 -2.29 -7.18
C LEU A 5 19.78 -1.09 -6.27
N LEU A 6 18.70 -0.36 -6.58
CA LEU A 6 18.27 0.75 -5.75
C LEU A 6 17.84 0.28 -4.35
N TYR A 7 17.07 -0.79 -4.28
CA TYR A 7 16.62 -1.36 -3.02
C TYR A 7 17.78 -1.87 -2.16
N GLU A 8 18.71 -2.61 -2.76
CA GLU A 8 19.92 -3.07 -2.07
C GLU A 8 20.71 -1.89 -1.48
N LYS A 9 20.89 -0.82 -2.26
CA LYS A 9 21.55 0.39 -1.78
C LYS A 9 20.81 1.05 -0.64
N ILE A 10 19.49 1.12 -0.70
CA ILE A 10 18.65 1.67 0.38
C ILE A 10 18.79 0.83 1.65
N CYS A 11 18.69 -0.49 1.54
CA CYS A 11 18.82 -1.39 2.69
C CYS A 11 20.19 -1.24 3.37
N SER A 12 21.25 -0.99 2.61
CA SER A 12 22.59 -0.77 3.18
C SER A 12 22.70 0.49 4.05
N THR A 13 21.83 1.47 3.85
CA THR A 13 21.81 2.71 4.66
C THR A 13 21.17 2.53 6.02
N LYS A 14 20.33 1.51 6.21
CA LYS A 14 19.50 1.28 7.41
C LYS A 14 18.58 2.46 7.75
N ASP A 15 18.23 3.30 6.78
CA ASP A 15 17.29 4.41 6.96
C ASP A 15 15.88 4.02 6.52
N ASN A 16 14.99 3.86 7.49
CA ASN A 16 13.59 3.48 7.25
C ASN A 16 12.82 4.52 6.41
N ARG A 17 13.24 5.78 6.39
CA ARG A 17 12.63 6.82 5.55
C ARG A 17 12.87 6.54 4.08
N LEU A 18 14.05 6.01 3.73
CA LEU A 18 14.37 5.61 2.36
C LEU A 18 13.59 4.36 1.95
N ILE A 19 13.36 3.43 2.86
CA ILE A 19 12.49 2.27 2.62
C ILE A 19 11.06 2.74 2.36
N PHE A 20 10.54 3.67 3.17
CA PHE A 20 9.21 4.26 2.96
C PHE A 20 9.12 5.01 1.62
N TRP A 21 10.12 5.80 1.27
CA TRP A 21 10.22 6.45 -0.03
C TRP A 21 10.20 5.45 -1.18
N PHE A 22 10.97 4.37 -1.07
CA PHE A 22 11.02 3.31 -2.06
C PHE A 22 9.63 2.67 -2.24
N THR A 23 9.04 2.17 -1.16
CA THR A 23 7.75 1.48 -1.19
C THR A 23 6.61 2.38 -1.69
N SER A 24 6.60 3.66 -1.31
CA SER A 24 5.61 4.64 -1.79
C SER A 24 5.72 4.96 -3.29
N THR A 25 6.87 4.68 -3.90
CA THR A 25 7.13 4.94 -5.32
C THR A 25 6.87 3.70 -6.20
N LEU A 26 6.91 2.50 -5.63
CA LEU A 26 6.74 1.24 -6.37
C LEU A 26 5.51 1.18 -7.28
N PRO A 27 4.30 1.59 -6.86
CA PRO A 27 3.13 1.53 -7.72
C PRO A 27 3.30 2.31 -9.02
N TRP A 28 4.05 3.41 -8.99
CA TRP A 28 4.34 4.23 -10.18
C TRP A 28 5.34 3.59 -11.15
N CYS A 29 6.04 2.55 -10.69
CA CYS A 29 6.99 1.79 -11.48
C CYS A 29 6.40 0.44 -11.92
N SER A 30 5.12 0.17 -11.65
CA SER A 30 4.44 -1.07 -11.97
C SER A 30 3.67 -0.97 -13.30
N ARG A 31 3.27 -2.12 -13.84
CA ARG A 31 2.40 -2.21 -15.01
C ARG A 31 0.92 -1.87 -14.75
N GLU A 32 0.56 -1.59 -13.51
CA GLU A 32 -0.78 -1.10 -13.16
C GLU A 32 -1.04 0.32 -13.67
N ASN A 33 0.01 1.05 -14.04
CA ASN A 33 -0.12 2.37 -14.63
C ASN A 33 -0.75 2.26 -16.02
N ARG A 34 -1.94 2.80 -16.14
CA ARG A 34 -2.68 2.89 -17.40
C ARG A 34 -2.65 4.30 -17.95
N LEU A 35 -2.80 4.42 -19.27
CA LEU A 35 -3.05 5.68 -19.91
C LEU A 35 -4.53 6.07 -19.69
N HIS A 36 -4.75 7.23 -19.07
CA HIS A 36 -6.08 7.80 -18.94
C HIS A 36 -6.44 8.57 -20.21
N LEU A 37 -7.10 7.88 -21.14
CA LEU A 37 -7.40 8.41 -22.47
C LEU A 37 -8.16 9.74 -22.43
N GLY A 38 -9.17 9.86 -21.57
CA GLY A 38 -9.92 11.11 -21.42
C GLY A 38 -9.00 12.28 -21.08
N ASN A 39 -8.17 12.15 -20.05
CA ASN A 39 -7.24 13.21 -19.67
C ASN A 39 -6.17 13.48 -20.74
N TYR A 40 -5.75 12.43 -21.47
CA TYR A 40 -4.77 12.57 -22.54
C TYR A 40 -5.33 13.43 -23.70
N PHE A 41 -6.54 13.15 -24.16
CA PHE A 41 -7.15 13.90 -25.26
C PHE A 41 -7.68 15.28 -24.85
N GLU A 42 -8.23 15.39 -23.63
CA GLU A 42 -8.76 16.64 -23.11
C GLU A 42 -7.68 17.55 -22.51
N LYS A 43 -6.43 17.07 -22.39
CA LYS A 43 -5.30 17.78 -21.76
C LYS A 43 -5.61 18.24 -20.34
N LYS A 44 -6.39 17.46 -19.59
CA LYS A 44 -6.79 17.73 -18.22
C LYS A 44 -6.18 16.73 -17.25
N GLY A 45 -5.61 17.21 -16.17
CA GLY A 45 -5.11 16.37 -15.07
C GLY A 45 -3.97 15.42 -15.44
N GLY A 46 -3.76 14.41 -14.61
CA GLY A 46 -2.72 13.39 -14.80
C GLY A 46 -3.12 12.38 -15.88
N VAL A 47 -2.23 12.11 -16.82
CA VAL A 47 -2.45 11.13 -17.90
C VAL A 47 -2.11 9.70 -17.49
N ILE A 48 -1.40 9.53 -16.38
CA ILE A 48 -1.05 8.22 -15.81
C ILE A 48 -1.86 8.00 -14.54
N THR A 49 -2.53 6.87 -14.46
CA THR A 49 -3.35 6.51 -13.30
C THR A 49 -3.31 5.01 -13.08
N SER A 50 -3.52 4.57 -11.84
CA SER A 50 -3.76 3.18 -11.49
C SER A 50 -5.20 2.98 -11.04
N LEU A 51 -5.72 1.79 -11.18
CA LEU A 51 -7.02 1.43 -10.62
C LEU A 51 -6.79 0.97 -9.18
N ARG A 52 -7.18 1.79 -8.21
CA ARG A 52 -6.99 1.47 -6.79
C ARG A 52 -7.91 0.34 -6.36
N GLY A 53 -7.45 -0.46 -5.42
CA GLY A 53 -8.23 -1.56 -4.83
C GLY A 53 -8.38 -2.77 -5.74
N THR A 54 -7.56 -2.91 -6.76
CA THR A 54 -7.56 -4.07 -7.67
C THR A 54 -6.21 -4.25 -8.34
N TRP A 55 -5.89 -5.50 -8.66
CA TRP A 55 -4.80 -5.86 -9.56
C TRP A 55 -5.32 -5.84 -11.00
N TYR A 56 -5.08 -4.75 -11.70
CA TYR A 56 -5.52 -4.59 -13.08
C TYR A 56 -4.37 -4.11 -13.97
N ILE A 57 -4.02 -4.95 -14.95
CA ILE A 57 -3.08 -4.57 -15.99
C ILE A 57 -3.88 -4.14 -17.20
N ALA A 58 -3.84 -2.85 -17.49
CA ALA A 58 -4.54 -2.28 -18.65
C ALA A 58 -3.88 -2.71 -19.96
N SER A 59 -4.68 -2.85 -21.02
CA SER A 59 -4.18 -3.06 -22.38
C SER A 59 -3.28 -1.91 -22.87
N LEU A 60 -3.53 -0.69 -22.39
CA LEU A 60 -2.68 0.47 -22.59
C LEU A 60 -1.97 0.83 -21.28
N SER A 61 -0.94 0.09 -20.94
CA SER A 61 -0.07 0.39 -19.81
C SER A 61 0.94 1.47 -20.18
N VAL A 62 1.30 2.30 -19.22
CA VAL A 62 2.30 3.35 -19.40
C VAL A 62 3.58 2.94 -18.66
N GLU A 63 4.64 2.76 -19.41
CA GLU A 63 5.97 2.60 -18.84
C GLU A 63 6.53 3.96 -18.43
N THR A 64 7.10 4.02 -17.24
CA THR A 64 7.71 5.23 -16.70
C THR A 64 9.19 5.03 -16.46
N ASN A 65 9.97 6.09 -16.63
CA ASN A 65 11.37 6.05 -16.23
C ASN A 65 11.47 5.93 -14.70
N VAL A 66 11.98 4.79 -14.23
CA VAL A 66 12.09 4.47 -12.81
C VAL A 66 12.88 5.54 -12.05
N LEU A 67 14.07 5.89 -12.52
CA LEU A 67 14.94 6.85 -11.82
C LEU A 67 14.29 8.23 -11.74
N GLU A 68 13.61 8.67 -12.80
CA GLU A 68 12.91 9.94 -12.81
C GLU A 68 11.72 9.92 -11.84
N ARG A 69 10.98 8.83 -11.73
CA ARG A 69 9.90 8.68 -10.73
C ARG A 69 10.44 8.79 -9.31
N PHE A 70 11.52 8.12 -9.02
CA PHE A 70 12.15 8.20 -7.71
C PHE A 70 12.68 9.61 -7.41
N ARG A 71 13.29 10.27 -8.40
CA ARG A 71 13.76 11.66 -8.27
C ARG A 71 12.61 12.64 -7.97
N LEU A 72 11.52 12.55 -8.74
CA LEU A 72 10.34 13.40 -8.55
C LEU A 72 9.70 13.21 -7.16
N ARG A 73 9.71 11.99 -6.64
CA ARG A 73 9.18 11.72 -5.29
C ARG A 73 10.07 12.30 -4.19
N LEU A 74 11.36 12.38 -4.37
CA LEU A 74 12.26 13.06 -3.43
C LEU A 74 11.99 14.56 -3.37
N THR A 75 11.75 15.21 -4.50
CA THR A 75 11.49 16.64 -4.57
C THR A 75 10.10 17.04 -4.09
N SER A 76 9.15 16.13 -4.04
CA SER A 76 7.79 16.39 -3.53
C SER A 76 7.69 16.41 -1.99
N SER A 77 8.74 16.75 -1.33
CA SER A 77 8.90 17.40 -0.02
C SER A 77 8.38 16.74 1.26
N SER A 78 7.61 15.68 1.22
CA SER A 78 7.03 15.13 2.45
C SER A 78 8.02 14.34 3.32
N TYR A 79 9.26 14.17 2.88
CA TYR A 79 10.25 13.35 3.57
C TYR A 79 11.26 14.15 4.41
N SER A 80 11.24 15.47 4.31
CA SER A 80 12.22 16.35 4.95
C SER A 80 11.81 16.86 6.32
N GLU A 81 10.51 16.91 6.61
CA GLU A 81 10.04 17.38 7.91
C GLU A 81 9.92 16.21 8.89
N PRO A 82 10.54 16.30 10.07
CA PRO A 82 10.27 15.34 11.13
C PRO A 82 8.80 15.44 11.51
N ILE A 83 8.07 14.34 11.41
CA ILE A 83 6.71 14.27 11.93
C ILE A 83 6.80 14.61 13.41
N LYS A 84 6.23 15.74 13.81
CA LYS A 84 5.99 16.02 15.22
C LYS A 84 4.93 15.03 15.70
N LEU A 85 5.40 13.87 16.13
CA LEU A 85 4.57 12.88 16.79
C LEU A 85 4.02 13.52 18.06
N GLY A 86 2.74 13.84 18.04
CA GLY A 86 2.00 14.12 19.26
C GLY A 86 1.97 12.86 20.16
N LYS A 87 1.09 12.85 21.12
CA LYS A 87 0.85 11.66 21.95
C LYS A 87 0.03 10.64 21.13
N SER A 88 0.70 9.87 20.27
CA SER A 88 0.08 8.84 19.43
C SER A 88 0.82 7.52 19.61
N ILE A 89 0.07 6.43 19.58
CA ILE A 89 0.58 5.06 19.61
C ILE A 89 0.21 4.43 18.27
N LEU A 90 1.19 3.84 17.59
CA LEU A 90 1.00 3.07 16.38
C LEU A 90 1.32 1.61 16.70
N SER A 91 0.41 0.71 16.38
CA SER A 91 0.63 -0.73 16.52
C SER A 91 0.20 -1.46 15.26
N ILE A 92 0.88 -2.56 14.95
CA ILE A 92 0.53 -3.47 13.87
C ILE A 92 -0.03 -4.74 14.49
N GLN A 93 -1.35 -4.91 14.40
CA GLN A 93 -2.06 -6.07 14.93
C GLN A 93 -3.38 -6.28 14.18
N SER A 94 -4.00 -7.43 14.34
CA SER A 94 -5.34 -7.66 13.80
C SER A 94 -6.36 -6.80 14.55
N ALA A 95 -7.29 -6.17 13.81
CA ALA A 95 -8.40 -5.45 14.41
C ALA A 95 -9.41 -6.37 15.13
N THR A 96 -9.37 -7.68 14.85
CA THR A 96 -10.21 -8.68 15.53
C THR A 96 -9.63 -9.11 16.89
N GLN A 97 -8.36 -8.79 17.17
CA GLN A 97 -7.68 -9.15 18.42
C GLN A 97 -6.75 -8.01 18.84
N LEU A 98 -7.23 -7.11 19.65
CA LEU A 98 -6.52 -5.92 20.10
C LEU A 98 -5.74 -6.17 21.42
N ASN A 99 -5.04 -7.29 21.51
CA ASN A 99 -4.37 -7.76 22.73
C ASN A 99 -3.27 -6.82 23.27
N LEU A 100 -2.78 -5.89 22.44
CA LEU A 100 -1.77 -4.90 22.87
C LEU A 100 -2.40 -3.65 23.50
N ILE A 101 -3.72 -3.57 23.54
CA ILE A 101 -4.45 -2.42 24.04
C ILE A 101 -5.20 -2.86 25.30
N PRO A 102 -4.97 -2.24 26.46
CA PRO A 102 -5.74 -2.49 27.66
C PRO A 102 -7.23 -2.13 27.47
N ASP A 103 -8.10 -2.82 28.20
CA ASP A 103 -9.52 -2.55 28.17
C ASP A 103 -9.85 -1.16 28.73
N SER A 104 -10.93 -0.56 28.22
CA SER A 104 -11.54 0.66 28.74
C SER A 104 -10.64 1.90 28.79
N ILE A 105 -9.65 2.01 27.88
CA ILE A 105 -8.75 3.16 27.83
C ILE A 105 -9.15 4.22 26.81
N PHE A 106 -10.11 3.94 25.93
CA PHE A 106 -10.55 4.86 24.88
C PHE A 106 -11.96 5.36 25.15
N ASP A 107 -12.15 6.67 25.00
CA ASP A 107 -13.47 7.32 25.05
C ASP A 107 -14.16 7.31 23.68
N TYR A 108 -13.41 7.12 22.59
CA TYR A 108 -13.94 7.11 21.23
C TYR A 108 -13.17 6.14 20.34
N ILE A 109 -13.92 5.38 19.53
CA ILE A 109 -13.37 4.45 18.55
C ILE A 109 -13.96 4.78 17.18
N PHE A 110 -13.10 4.92 16.16
CA PHE A 110 -13.49 5.02 14.77
C PHE A 110 -12.93 3.83 13.99
N ILE A 111 -13.80 3.08 13.31
CA ILE A 111 -13.43 1.93 12.49
C ILE A 111 -14.15 2.00 11.14
N ASP A 112 -13.44 1.60 10.09
CA ASP A 112 -13.97 1.46 8.74
C ASP A 112 -13.57 0.06 8.22
N PRO A 113 -14.30 -1.00 8.64
CA PRO A 113 -13.96 -2.36 8.24
C PRO A 113 -14.28 -2.62 6.77
N PRO A 114 -13.58 -3.56 6.12
CA PRO A 114 -13.91 -3.97 4.76
C PRO A 114 -15.30 -4.61 4.72
N PHE A 115 -16.05 -4.33 3.66
CA PHE A 115 -17.40 -4.89 3.45
C PHE A 115 -17.32 -6.22 2.72
N GLY A 116 -17.60 -7.32 3.43
CA GLY A 116 -17.74 -8.65 2.85
C GLY A 116 -16.55 -9.07 1.98
N SER A 117 -16.73 -9.16 0.67
CA SER A 117 -15.73 -9.57 -0.31
C SER A 117 -15.20 -8.42 -1.18
N ASN A 118 -15.27 -7.18 -0.71
CA ASN A 118 -14.99 -6.01 -1.54
C ASN A 118 -13.48 -5.83 -1.82
N LEU A 119 -12.65 -5.86 -0.79
CA LEU A 119 -11.21 -5.61 -0.89
C LEU A 119 -10.41 -6.72 -0.18
N MET A 120 -9.53 -7.37 -0.93
CA MET A 120 -8.61 -8.38 -0.43
C MET A 120 -7.26 -7.72 -0.10
N TYR A 121 -7.16 -7.10 1.07
CA TYR A 121 -5.98 -6.31 1.45
C TYR A 121 -4.69 -7.13 1.47
N SER A 122 -4.74 -8.38 1.94
CA SER A 122 -3.59 -9.28 1.91
C SER A 122 -3.09 -9.56 0.49
N GLU A 123 -3.98 -9.62 -0.49
CA GLU A 123 -3.60 -9.79 -1.90
C GLU A 123 -3.08 -8.49 -2.50
N LEU A 124 -3.67 -7.35 -2.14
CA LEU A 124 -3.26 -6.05 -2.65
C LEU A 124 -1.87 -5.61 -2.15
N ASN A 125 -1.46 -6.11 -0.98
CA ASN A 125 -0.17 -5.76 -0.41
C ASN A 125 1.03 -6.50 -1.04
N VAL A 126 0.80 -7.49 -1.90
CA VAL A 126 1.86 -8.37 -2.43
C VAL A 126 3.02 -7.61 -3.09
N VAL A 127 2.78 -6.45 -3.72
CA VAL A 127 3.86 -5.64 -4.32
C VAL A 127 4.83 -5.13 -3.28
N TRP A 128 4.31 -4.61 -2.16
CA TRP A 128 5.16 -4.11 -1.07
C TRP A 128 5.80 -5.26 -0.29
N GLU A 129 5.02 -6.28 0.02
CA GLU A 129 5.45 -7.43 0.80
C GLU A 129 6.57 -8.21 0.13
N SER A 130 6.51 -8.36 -1.21
CA SER A 130 7.56 -9.03 -1.97
C SER A 130 8.91 -8.32 -1.89
N TRP A 131 8.93 -7.00 -1.79
CA TRP A 131 10.15 -6.23 -1.61
C TRP A 131 10.63 -6.21 -0.16
N LEU A 132 9.70 -6.13 0.78
CA LEU A 132 10.01 -6.06 2.21
C LEU A 132 10.31 -7.44 2.82
N SER A 133 10.16 -8.53 2.04
CA SER A 133 10.33 -9.91 2.49
C SER A 133 9.44 -10.25 3.70
N ILE A 134 8.23 -9.73 3.70
CA ILE A 134 7.19 -9.99 4.70
C ILE A 134 5.97 -10.63 4.03
N LEU A 135 5.15 -11.28 4.82
CA LEU A 135 3.89 -11.85 4.35
C LEU A 135 2.81 -11.60 5.39
N THR A 136 1.72 -10.96 4.96
CA THR A 136 0.55 -10.77 5.82
C THR A 136 -0.09 -12.10 6.16
N ASN A 137 -0.30 -12.36 7.46
CA ASN A 137 -1.11 -13.48 7.88
C ASN A 137 -2.59 -13.16 7.63
N ASN A 138 -3.15 -13.77 6.60
CA ASN A 138 -4.55 -13.56 6.19
C ASN A 138 -5.57 -14.44 6.94
N LYS A 139 -5.13 -15.34 7.82
CA LYS A 139 -6.03 -16.21 8.58
C LYS A 139 -7.02 -15.44 9.46
N PRO A 140 -6.57 -14.42 10.24
CA PRO A 140 -7.47 -13.62 11.07
C PRO A 140 -8.19 -12.49 10.29
N GLU A 141 -8.03 -12.41 8.98
CA GLU A 141 -8.61 -11.35 8.16
C GLU A 141 -10.14 -11.49 8.09
N ALA A 142 -10.88 -10.50 8.58
CA ALA A 142 -12.34 -10.50 8.63
C ALA A 142 -12.94 -10.10 7.27
N ILE A 143 -12.73 -10.92 6.25
CA ILE A 143 -13.26 -10.75 4.90
C ILE A 143 -13.72 -12.08 4.30
N ILE A 144 -14.63 -12.00 3.33
CA ILE A 144 -15.01 -13.14 2.50
C ILE A 144 -14.08 -13.17 1.29
N ASN A 145 -13.25 -14.20 1.17
CA ASN A 145 -12.37 -14.38 0.02
C ASN A 145 -12.77 -15.62 -0.77
N LYS A 146 -13.26 -15.44 -1.99
CA LYS A 146 -13.72 -16.54 -2.87
C LYS A 146 -12.58 -17.40 -3.40
N SER A 147 -11.39 -16.86 -3.48
CA SER A 147 -10.18 -17.60 -3.89
C SER A 147 -9.53 -18.38 -2.74
N GLN A 148 -9.99 -18.19 -1.52
CA GLN A 148 -9.54 -18.85 -0.31
C GLN A 148 -10.73 -19.48 0.42
N PRO A 149 -10.53 -20.46 1.31
CA PRO A 149 -11.62 -21.11 2.03
C PRO A 149 -12.27 -20.25 3.13
N LYS A 150 -12.30 -18.93 2.96
CA LYS A 150 -12.95 -17.98 3.87
C LYS A 150 -14.41 -17.80 3.46
N LYS A 151 -15.31 -18.26 4.30
CA LYS A 151 -16.76 -18.24 4.09
C LYS A 151 -17.38 -17.03 4.80
N LEU A 152 -18.69 -16.83 4.55
CA LEU A 152 -19.46 -15.81 5.22
C LEU A 152 -19.47 -15.98 6.74
N SER A 153 -19.47 -17.21 7.25
CA SER A 153 -19.36 -17.50 8.69
C SER A 153 -18.12 -16.90 9.31
N ASP A 154 -16.98 -17.05 8.64
CA ASP A 154 -15.67 -16.54 9.12
C ASP A 154 -15.58 -15.00 9.09
N TYR A 155 -16.51 -14.35 8.40
CA TYR A 155 -16.63 -12.89 8.37
C TYR A 155 -17.55 -12.36 9.48
N LEU A 156 -18.54 -13.16 9.90
CA LEU A 156 -19.55 -12.76 10.89
C LEU A 156 -19.15 -13.07 12.34
N GLU A 157 -18.10 -13.87 12.55
CA GLU A 157 -17.49 -14.11 13.86
C GLU A 157 -16.59 -12.96 14.30
#